data_8f59f5a4365dc4416f9e45268391fd1c
#
_entry.id   8f59f5a4365dc4416f9e45268391fd1c
#
_cell.length_a   1.000
_cell.length_b   1.000
_cell.length_c   1.000
_cell.angle_alpha   90.00
_cell.angle_beta   90.00
_cell.angle_gamma   90.00
#
_symmetry.space_group_name_H-M   'P 1'
#
loop_
_entity.id
_entity.type
_entity.pdbx_description
1 polymer ?
#
loop_
_entity_poly.entity_id
_entity_poly.type
_entity_poly.pdbx_seq_one_letter_code
_entity_poly.pdbx_strand_id
1 'polypeptide(L)'
;MLKRLIGACALLMLATTAAAENPRVMLETSHGDMLIELYAEKAPVSVENFLRYADAGHYDGLIFHRVIPGFMIQGGGFTPDMRQRDVGQPIKNEADNGLLNKRYTLAMARTQVVDSATSQFFINLGSNDFLNHGGRDFGYAVFGEVVDGQHVVETIAKVPTSTQGMHQNVPSSPVTIISAKRVEASEE
;
A
#
# COMPACT_ATOMS: atom_id res chain seq x y z
N MET A 1 58.91 -8.98 45.33
CA MET A 1 58.51 -9.19 43.92
C MET A 1 56.98 -9.25 43.86
N LEU A 2 56.33 -8.14 43.48
CA LEU A 2 54.87 -8.00 43.50
C LEU A 2 54.36 -8.08 42.07
N LYS A 3 53.72 -9.19 41.67
CA LYS A 3 53.13 -9.37 40.35
C LYS A 3 51.76 -8.64 40.28
N ARG A 4 51.71 -7.59 39.47
CA ARG A 4 50.45 -6.89 39.16
C ARG A 4 49.68 -7.70 38.11
N LEU A 5 48.52 -8.25 38.46
CA LEU A 5 47.53 -8.76 37.52
C LEU A 5 46.73 -7.54 36.97
N ILE A 6 46.85 -7.32 35.68
CA ILE A 6 46.00 -6.38 34.93
C ILE A 6 44.82 -7.18 34.41
N GLY A 7 43.65 -7.00 35.02
CA GLY A 7 42.40 -7.56 34.52
C GLY A 7 41.85 -6.70 33.36
N ALA A 8 41.85 -7.24 32.15
CA ALA A 8 41.20 -6.61 31.03
C ALA A 8 39.69 -6.88 31.10
N CYS A 9 38.92 -5.86 31.43
CA CYS A 9 37.46 -5.87 31.34
C CYS A 9 37.04 -5.66 29.86
N ALA A 10 36.68 -6.74 29.16
CA ALA A 10 36.10 -6.65 27.82
C ALA A 10 34.65 -6.19 27.95
N LEU A 11 34.40 -4.92 27.57
CA LEU A 11 33.06 -4.34 27.49
C LEU A 11 32.39 -4.89 26.22
N LEU A 12 31.49 -5.88 26.36
CA LEU A 12 30.63 -6.34 25.26
C LEU A 12 29.58 -5.27 24.99
N MET A 13 29.78 -4.49 23.94
CA MET A 13 28.71 -3.62 23.41
C MET A 13 27.67 -4.51 22.71
N LEU A 14 26.51 -4.73 23.34
CA LEU A 14 25.33 -5.24 22.66
C LEU A 14 24.83 -4.13 21.71
N ALA A 15 25.09 -4.30 20.44
CA ALA A 15 24.42 -3.51 19.41
C ALA A 15 22.95 -3.99 19.35
N THR A 16 22.04 -3.23 19.95
CA THR A 16 20.62 -3.38 19.73
C THR A 16 20.33 -2.90 18.29
N THR A 17 20.08 -3.84 17.37
CA THR A 17 19.50 -3.51 16.07
C THR A 17 18.07 -3.04 16.34
N ALA A 18 17.84 -1.74 16.34
CA ALA A 18 16.50 -1.21 16.25
C ALA A 18 15.90 -1.71 14.92
N ALA A 19 14.80 -2.46 14.99
CA ALA A 19 14.04 -2.77 13.79
C ALA A 19 13.63 -1.45 13.16
N ALA A 20 13.93 -1.26 11.86
CA ALA A 20 13.52 -0.06 11.16
C ALA A 20 11.98 0.04 11.21
N GLU A 21 11.46 1.19 11.62
CA GLU A 21 10.02 1.42 11.63
C GLU A 21 9.44 1.29 10.20
N ASN A 22 8.23 0.76 10.12
CA ASN A 22 7.53 0.67 8.86
C ASN A 22 7.29 2.08 8.29
N PRO A 23 7.63 2.32 7.01
CA PRO A 23 7.33 3.60 6.37
C PRO A 23 5.83 3.91 6.40
N ARG A 24 5.49 5.18 6.58
CA ARG A 24 4.11 5.66 6.54
C ARG A 24 3.91 6.65 5.42
N VAL A 25 2.70 6.63 4.83
CA VAL A 25 2.29 7.55 3.77
C VAL A 25 0.94 8.15 4.13
N MET A 26 0.85 9.48 4.10
CA MET A 26 -0.41 10.19 4.12
C MET A 26 -0.97 10.23 2.70
N LEU A 27 -2.13 9.62 2.50
CA LEU A 27 -2.89 9.65 1.27
C LEU A 27 -4.05 10.63 1.44
N GLU A 28 -3.87 11.86 0.94
CA GLU A 28 -4.88 12.91 0.95
C GLU A 28 -5.87 12.67 -0.19
N THR A 29 -7.17 12.70 0.06
CA THR A 29 -8.20 12.52 -0.95
C THR A 29 -9.27 13.58 -0.88
N SER A 30 -10.08 13.70 -1.95
CA SER A 30 -11.25 14.57 -1.97
C SER A 30 -12.34 14.21 -0.94
N HIS A 31 -12.18 13.09 -0.22
CA HIS A 31 -13.11 12.60 0.82
C HIS A 31 -12.50 12.56 2.21
N GLY A 32 -11.27 13.05 2.37
CA GLY A 32 -10.48 13.04 3.61
C GLY A 32 -9.17 12.27 3.46
N ASP A 33 -8.44 12.19 4.55
CA ASP A 33 -7.09 11.67 4.58
C ASP A 33 -7.03 10.27 5.19
N MET A 34 -6.09 9.47 4.70
CA MET A 34 -5.81 8.12 5.19
C MET A 34 -4.33 8.00 5.49
N LEU A 35 -3.98 7.58 6.71
CA LEU A 35 -2.62 7.22 7.07
C LEU A 35 -2.41 5.73 6.78
N ILE A 36 -1.43 5.44 5.93
CA ILE A 36 -1.08 4.10 5.50
C ILE A 36 0.25 3.72 6.11
N GLU A 37 0.32 2.57 6.77
CA GLU A 37 1.56 1.93 7.19
C GLU A 37 1.94 0.85 6.18
N LEU A 38 3.22 0.82 5.77
CA LEU A 38 3.72 -0.06 4.71
C LEU A 38 4.64 -1.14 5.31
N TYR A 39 4.42 -2.39 4.96
CA TYR A 39 5.12 -3.55 5.51
C TYR A 39 6.42 -3.85 4.76
N ALA A 40 7.43 -2.98 4.90
CA ALA A 40 8.67 -3.02 4.14
C ALA A 40 9.46 -4.34 4.31
N GLU A 41 9.42 -4.97 5.49
CA GLU A 41 10.07 -6.26 5.72
C GLU A 41 9.36 -7.42 5.00
N LYS A 42 8.02 -7.36 4.91
CA LYS A 42 7.20 -8.44 4.34
C LYS A 42 6.97 -8.31 2.83
N ALA A 43 6.97 -7.09 2.31
CA ALA A 43 6.71 -6.81 0.90
C ALA A 43 7.66 -5.72 0.37
N PRO A 44 8.99 -5.93 0.44
CA PRO A 44 9.97 -4.90 0.12
C PRO A 44 9.83 -4.35 -1.31
N VAL A 45 9.59 -5.22 -2.29
CA VAL A 45 9.47 -4.81 -3.70
C VAL A 45 8.20 -3.99 -3.93
N SER A 46 7.07 -4.40 -3.36
CA SER A 46 5.79 -3.69 -3.47
C SER A 46 5.84 -2.34 -2.74
N VAL A 47 6.43 -2.30 -1.55
CA VAL A 47 6.61 -1.06 -0.78
C VAL A 47 7.53 -0.08 -1.50
N GLU A 48 8.70 -0.52 -1.97
CA GLU A 48 9.63 0.33 -2.73
C GLU A 48 8.95 0.90 -3.99
N ASN A 49 8.21 0.06 -4.71
CA ASN A 49 7.47 0.47 -5.90
C ASN A 49 6.40 1.52 -5.58
N PHE A 50 5.59 1.31 -4.55
CA PHE A 50 4.56 2.27 -4.13
C PHE A 50 5.18 3.61 -3.70
N LEU A 51 6.24 3.57 -2.88
CA LEU A 51 6.95 4.76 -2.41
C LEU A 51 7.59 5.52 -3.57
N ARG A 52 8.20 4.84 -4.54
CA ARG A 52 8.76 5.49 -5.75
C ARG A 52 7.68 6.25 -6.53
N TYR A 53 6.49 5.70 -6.69
CA TYR A 53 5.38 6.39 -7.34
C TYR A 53 4.86 7.56 -6.49
N ALA A 54 4.77 7.40 -5.17
CA ALA A 54 4.36 8.47 -4.25
C ALA A 54 5.36 9.64 -4.29
N ASP A 55 6.65 9.36 -4.16
CA ASP A 55 7.74 10.36 -4.18
C ASP A 55 7.81 11.12 -5.53
N ALA A 56 7.45 10.45 -6.62
CA ALA A 56 7.36 11.07 -7.95
C ALA A 56 6.07 11.87 -8.18
N GLY A 57 5.15 11.96 -7.21
CA GLY A 57 3.84 12.60 -7.38
C GLY A 57 2.94 11.89 -8.39
N HIS A 58 3.21 10.61 -8.69
CA HIS A 58 2.45 9.86 -9.69
C HIS A 58 0.98 9.73 -9.32
N TYR A 59 0.65 9.65 -8.05
CA TYR A 59 -0.74 9.48 -7.60
C TYR A 59 -1.55 10.78 -7.60
N ASP A 60 -0.90 11.94 -7.67
CA ASP A 60 -1.54 13.25 -7.59
C ASP A 60 -2.49 13.48 -8.77
N GLY A 61 -3.75 13.75 -8.48
CA GLY A 61 -4.80 13.92 -9.46
C GLY A 61 -5.36 12.62 -10.06
N LEU A 62 -4.87 11.44 -9.66
CA LEU A 62 -5.49 10.17 -10.03
C LEU A 62 -6.72 9.89 -9.17
N ILE A 63 -7.55 8.95 -9.60
CA ILE A 63 -8.81 8.63 -8.94
C ILE A 63 -8.86 7.19 -8.42
N PHE A 64 -9.73 6.96 -7.45
CA PHE A 64 -10.28 5.64 -7.21
C PHE A 64 -11.30 5.34 -8.32
N HIS A 65 -10.84 4.65 -9.36
CA HIS A 65 -11.61 4.40 -10.60
C HIS A 65 -12.53 3.19 -10.51
N ARG A 66 -12.47 2.40 -9.46
CA ARG A 66 -13.32 1.24 -9.24
C ARG A 66 -13.64 1.07 -7.75
N VAL A 67 -14.93 1.12 -7.43
CA VAL A 67 -15.44 0.99 -6.06
C VAL A 67 -16.52 -0.08 -6.03
N ILE A 68 -16.31 -1.13 -5.26
CA ILE A 68 -17.29 -2.20 -5.05
C ILE A 68 -17.53 -2.36 -3.55
N PRO A 69 -18.69 -1.92 -3.03
CA PRO A 69 -19.02 -2.05 -1.62
C PRO A 69 -18.85 -3.48 -1.09
N GLY A 70 -18.28 -3.60 0.11
CA GLY A 70 -18.00 -4.89 0.75
C GLY A 70 -16.83 -5.68 0.15
N PHE A 71 -16.25 -5.24 -0.96
CA PHE A 71 -15.13 -5.88 -1.61
C PHE A 71 -13.85 -5.03 -1.54
N MET A 72 -13.73 -3.97 -2.34
CA MET A 72 -12.52 -3.14 -2.36
C MET A 72 -12.78 -1.78 -3.02
N ILE A 73 -11.88 -0.82 -2.78
CA ILE A 73 -11.71 0.41 -3.57
C ILE A 73 -10.34 0.36 -4.26
N GLN A 74 -10.31 0.59 -5.59
CA GLN A 74 -9.09 0.48 -6.40
C GLN A 74 -8.76 1.82 -7.07
N GLY A 75 -7.50 2.23 -6.97
CA GLY A 75 -7.01 3.50 -7.51
C GLY A 75 -5.58 3.42 -8.03
N GLY A 76 -5.00 4.60 -8.29
CA GLY A 76 -3.58 4.74 -8.64
C GLY A 76 -3.21 4.48 -10.10
N GLY A 77 -4.18 4.45 -11.03
CA GLY A 77 -3.89 4.20 -12.43
C GLY A 77 -4.54 5.15 -13.43
N PHE A 78 -5.65 5.80 -13.07
CA PHE A 78 -6.46 6.56 -14.02
C PHE A 78 -6.70 8.00 -13.56
N THR A 79 -6.73 8.92 -14.52
CA THR A 79 -7.17 10.30 -14.36
C THR A 79 -8.71 10.38 -14.33
N PRO A 80 -9.31 11.52 -13.91
CA PRO A 80 -10.76 11.68 -13.87
C PRO A 80 -11.48 11.47 -15.22
N ASP A 81 -10.80 11.68 -16.32
CA ASP A 81 -11.30 11.43 -17.69
C ASP A 81 -11.00 9.98 -18.17
N MET A 82 -10.69 9.08 -17.24
CA MET A 82 -10.44 7.65 -17.46
C MET A 82 -9.29 7.34 -18.42
N ARG A 83 -8.32 8.23 -18.53
CA ARG A 83 -7.05 7.94 -19.21
C ARG A 83 -6.09 7.29 -18.24
N GLN A 84 -5.47 6.18 -18.67
CA GLN A 84 -4.43 5.53 -17.88
C GLN A 84 -3.17 6.42 -17.88
N ARG A 85 -2.58 6.62 -16.71
CA ARG A 85 -1.28 7.30 -16.56
C ARG A 85 -0.16 6.33 -16.93
N ASP A 86 0.87 6.85 -17.59
CA ASP A 86 2.05 6.08 -17.95
C ASP A 86 2.71 5.48 -16.70
N VAL A 87 3.15 4.24 -16.80
CA VAL A 87 3.73 3.47 -15.69
C VAL A 87 5.10 2.90 -16.07
N GLY A 88 5.90 2.60 -15.05
CA GLY A 88 7.18 1.90 -15.22
C GLY A 88 7.02 0.41 -15.47
N GLN A 89 8.15 -0.31 -15.35
CA GLN A 89 8.17 -1.76 -15.50
C GLN A 89 7.36 -2.45 -14.40
N PRO A 90 6.72 -3.59 -14.71
CA PRO A 90 6.04 -4.41 -13.72
C PRO A 90 7.02 -4.94 -12.66
N ILE A 91 6.46 -5.24 -11.48
CA ILE A 91 7.21 -5.79 -10.36
C ILE A 91 6.85 -7.26 -10.11
N LYS A 92 7.74 -7.97 -9.42
CA LYS A 92 7.49 -9.30 -8.89
C LYS A 92 6.32 -9.27 -7.91
N ASN A 93 5.46 -10.28 -7.98
CA ASN A 93 4.37 -10.47 -7.04
C ASN A 93 4.89 -11.11 -5.75
N GLU A 94 4.61 -10.47 -4.62
CA GLU A 94 5.01 -10.92 -3.27
C GLU A 94 3.82 -11.47 -2.47
N ALA A 95 2.78 -12.00 -3.12
CA ALA A 95 1.60 -12.51 -2.40
C ALA A 95 1.89 -13.74 -1.52
N ASP A 96 3.05 -14.39 -1.71
CA ASP A 96 3.55 -15.48 -0.89
C ASP A 96 4.21 -15.03 0.43
N ASN A 97 4.11 -13.74 0.78
CA ASN A 97 4.70 -13.13 1.98
C ASN A 97 3.98 -13.46 3.31
N GLY A 98 2.90 -14.24 3.25
CA GLY A 98 2.11 -14.65 4.41
C GLY A 98 1.10 -13.62 4.92
N LEU A 99 1.01 -12.43 4.29
CA LEU A 99 0.00 -11.43 4.60
C LEU A 99 -1.33 -11.79 3.91
N LEU A 100 -2.43 -11.44 4.58
CA LEU A 100 -3.78 -11.77 4.09
C LEU A 100 -4.52 -10.50 3.66
N ASN A 101 -5.37 -10.62 2.63
CA ASN A 101 -6.28 -9.58 2.16
C ASN A 101 -7.43 -9.36 3.15
N LYS A 102 -7.11 -8.79 4.31
CA LYS A 102 -8.05 -8.43 5.37
C LYS A 102 -8.60 -7.01 5.15
N ARG A 103 -9.69 -6.68 5.84
CA ARG A 103 -10.26 -5.33 5.80
C ARG A 103 -9.21 -4.29 6.12
N TYR A 104 -9.19 -3.21 5.33
CA TYR A 104 -8.28 -2.06 5.34
C TYR A 104 -6.83 -2.35 4.91
N THR A 105 -6.46 -3.59 4.57
CA THR A 105 -5.14 -3.84 3.97
C THR A 105 -5.09 -3.32 2.54
N LEU A 106 -3.89 -2.86 2.14
CA LEU A 106 -3.55 -2.47 0.79
C LEU A 106 -2.90 -3.63 0.06
N ALA A 107 -3.31 -3.86 -1.18
CA ALA A 107 -2.69 -4.86 -2.05
C ALA A 107 -2.46 -4.31 -3.46
N MET A 108 -1.45 -4.85 -4.15
CA MET A 108 -1.14 -4.49 -5.53
C MET A 108 -2.17 -5.06 -6.49
N ALA A 109 -2.76 -4.19 -7.31
CA ALA A 109 -3.59 -4.64 -8.42
C ALA A 109 -2.71 -5.17 -9.56
N ARG A 110 -3.16 -6.20 -10.25
CA ARG A 110 -2.47 -6.84 -11.37
C ARG A 110 -3.44 -7.35 -12.44
N THR A 111 -2.90 -7.70 -13.60
CA THR A 111 -3.61 -8.46 -14.63
C THR A 111 -3.63 -9.95 -14.28
N GLN A 112 -4.01 -10.80 -15.22
CA GLN A 112 -3.92 -12.26 -15.04
C GLN A 112 -2.47 -12.77 -14.99
N VAL A 113 -1.51 -12.00 -15.53
CA VAL A 113 -0.08 -12.30 -15.41
C VAL A 113 0.37 -12.04 -13.98
N VAL A 114 1.05 -12.99 -13.36
CA VAL A 114 1.42 -12.97 -11.95
C VAL A 114 2.26 -11.73 -11.61
N ASP A 115 3.32 -11.48 -12.38
CA ASP A 115 4.27 -10.39 -12.19
C ASP A 115 3.93 -9.21 -13.13
N SER A 116 2.73 -8.64 -12.98
CA SER A 116 2.25 -7.55 -13.84
C SER A 116 1.79 -6.30 -13.08
N ALA A 117 1.97 -6.27 -11.77
CA ALA A 117 1.63 -5.11 -10.96
C ALA A 117 2.55 -3.93 -11.31
N THR A 118 1.97 -2.71 -11.37
CA THR A 118 2.70 -1.48 -11.63
C THR A 118 2.36 -0.42 -10.56
N SER A 119 1.53 0.58 -10.87
CA SER A 119 1.17 1.65 -9.92
C SER A 119 -0.15 1.41 -9.19
N GLN A 120 -1.07 0.62 -9.77
CA GLN A 120 -2.40 0.46 -9.21
C GLN A 120 -2.42 -0.39 -7.95
N PHE A 121 -3.21 0.04 -6.99
CA PHE A 121 -3.44 -0.65 -5.72
C PHE A 121 -4.94 -0.67 -5.38
N PHE A 122 -5.30 -1.50 -4.42
CA PHE A 122 -6.64 -1.48 -3.86
C PHE A 122 -6.59 -1.59 -2.33
N ILE A 123 -7.64 -1.06 -1.69
CA ILE A 123 -7.87 -1.17 -0.25
C ILE A 123 -9.06 -2.13 -0.05
N ASN A 124 -8.85 -3.17 0.72
CA ASN A 124 -9.85 -4.18 1.03
C ASN A 124 -10.94 -3.61 1.96
N LEU A 125 -12.22 -3.85 1.64
CA LEU A 125 -13.37 -3.47 2.46
C LEU A 125 -13.89 -4.64 3.32
N GLY A 126 -13.35 -5.82 3.15
CA GLY A 126 -13.69 -7.04 3.90
C GLY A 126 -12.52 -8.01 3.88
N SER A 127 -12.73 -9.19 4.47
CA SER A 127 -11.77 -10.30 4.35
C SER A 127 -12.00 -10.98 3.00
N ASN A 128 -11.06 -10.75 2.07
CA ASN A 128 -11.13 -11.26 0.71
C ASN A 128 -10.19 -12.47 0.55
N ASP A 129 -10.47 -13.56 1.28
CA ASP A 129 -9.59 -14.73 1.36
C ASP A 129 -9.29 -15.36 0.01
N PHE A 130 -10.20 -15.24 -0.96
CA PHE A 130 -10.00 -15.70 -2.34
C PHE A 130 -8.91 -14.93 -3.11
N LEU A 131 -8.44 -13.79 -2.58
CA LEU A 131 -7.31 -13.01 -3.13
C LEU A 131 -5.97 -13.40 -2.49
N ASN A 132 -5.97 -14.24 -1.46
CA ASN A 132 -4.75 -14.69 -0.80
C ASN A 132 -3.97 -15.67 -1.67
N HIS A 133 -2.65 -15.73 -1.43
CA HIS A 133 -1.79 -16.70 -2.10
C HIS A 133 -2.26 -18.15 -1.86
N GLY A 134 -2.29 -18.93 -2.95
CA GLY A 134 -2.67 -20.35 -2.89
C GLY A 134 -4.16 -20.65 -2.75
N GLY A 135 -5.02 -19.61 -2.66
CA GLY A 135 -6.48 -19.81 -2.60
C GLY A 135 -7.08 -20.23 -3.96
N ARG A 136 -6.95 -19.34 -4.95
CA ARG A 136 -7.44 -19.55 -6.33
C ARG A 136 -6.30 -19.53 -7.35
N ASP A 137 -5.37 -18.63 -7.15
CA ASP A 137 -4.20 -18.42 -8.01
C ASP A 137 -3.00 -17.99 -7.14
N PHE A 138 -1.99 -17.31 -7.72
CA PHE A 138 -0.83 -16.81 -6.96
C PHE A 138 -1.22 -15.77 -5.90
N GLY A 139 -2.35 -15.11 -6.07
CA GLY A 139 -2.86 -14.09 -5.14
C GLY A 139 -2.41 -12.66 -5.48
N TYR A 140 -2.78 -11.74 -4.56
CA TYR A 140 -2.51 -10.32 -4.63
C TYR A 140 -1.67 -9.90 -3.43
N ALA A 141 -0.50 -9.32 -3.70
CA ALA A 141 0.48 -8.97 -2.67
C ALA A 141 -0.04 -7.87 -1.76
N VAL A 142 -0.35 -8.21 -0.52
CA VAL A 142 -0.60 -7.24 0.54
C VAL A 142 0.74 -6.62 0.92
N PHE A 143 0.78 -5.27 1.03
CA PHE A 143 2.01 -4.53 1.31
C PHE A 143 1.86 -3.42 2.36
N GLY A 144 0.64 -3.23 2.91
CA GLY A 144 0.38 -2.24 3.95
C GLY A 144 -1.07 -2.27 4.42
N GLU A 145 -1.41 -1.34 5.32
CA GLU A 145 -2.78 -1.14 5.80
C GLU A 145 -3.07 0.32 6.14
N VAL A 146 -4.35 0.69 6.13
CA VAL A 146 -4.83 1.98 6.61
C VAL A 146 -4.91 1.92 8.15
N VAL A 147 -3.98 2.63 8.81
CA VAL A 147 -3.88 2.66 10.29
C VAL A 147 -4.68 3.81 10.92
N ASP A 148 -4.98 4.86 10.12
CA ASP A 148 -5.90 5.93 10.49
C ASP A 148 -6.67 6.40 9.26
N GLY A 149 -7.88 6.97 9.44
CA GLY A 149 -8.75 7.37 8.34
C GLY A 149 -9.60 6.24 7.75
N GLN A 150 -9.81 5.10 8.46
CA GLN A 150 -10.69 4.02 8.01
C GLN A 150 -12.12 4.52 7.70
N HIS A 151 -12.59 5.55 8.38
CA HIS A 151 -13.89 6.17 8.09
C HIS A 151 -13.95 6.82 6.70
N VAL A 152 -12.81 7.29 6.18
CA VAL A 152 -12.69 7.82 4.80
C VAL A 152 -12.84 6.68 3.80
N VAL A 153 -12.19 5.52 4.05
CA VAL A 153 -12.35 4.31 3.25
C VAL A 153 -13.83 3.90 3.16
N GLU A 154 -14.54 3.91 4.31
CA GLU A 154 -15.97 3.58 4.38
C GLU A 154 -16.87 4.63 3.69
N THR A 155 -16.45 5.88 3.67
CA THR A 155 -17.16 6.96 2.94
C THR A 155 -17.01 6.76 1.44
N ILE A 156 -15.80 6.48 0.96
CA ILE A 156 -15.53 6.19 -0.45
C ILE A 156 -16.28 4.92 -0.89
N ALA A 157 -16.34 3.89 -0.04
CA ALA A 157 -17.05 2.64 -0.34
C ALA A 157 -18.56 2.80 -0.62
N LYS A 158 -19.15 3.92 -0.22
CA LYS A 158 -20.60 4.21 -0.36
C LYS A 158 -20.94 5.17 -1.48
N VAL A 159 -19.96 5.70 -2.21
CA VAL A 159 -20.24 6.63 -3.31
C VAL A 159 -21.04 5.95 -4.42
N PRO A 160 -21.97 6.64 -5.07
CA PRO A 160 -22.67 6.11 -6.23
C PRO A 160 -21.69 5.78 -7.35
N THR A 161 -21.87 4.62 -7.98
CA THR A 161 -21.04 4.17 -9.10
C THR A 161 -21.85 3.95 -10.36
N SER A 162 -21.21 4.05 -11.51
CA SER A 162 -21.80 3.84 -12.83
C SER A 162 -20.82 3.12 -13.76
N THR A 163 -21.25 2.84 -14.98
CA THR A 163 -20.37 2.33 -16.03
C THR A 163 -19.90 3.52 -16.88
N GLN A 164 -18.58 3.61 -17.09
CA GLN A 164 -17.95 4.61 -17.97
C GLN A 164 -17.14 3.88 -19.07
N GLY A 165 -17.64 3.89 -20.29
CA GLY A 165 -17.05 3.13 -21.39
C GLY A 165 -17.01 1.62 -21.08
N MET A 166 -15.82 1.03 -21.04
CA MET A 166 -15.62 -0.39 -20.68
C MET A 166 -15.41 -0.62 -19.17
N HIS A 167 -15.35 0.44 -18.37
CA HIS A 167 -15.07 0.37 -16.94
C HIS A 167 -16.38 0.35 -16.15
N GLN A 168 -16.55 -0.64 -15.31
CA GLN A 168 -17.69 -0.80 -14.41
C GLN A 168 -17.34 -0.36 -12.99
N ASN A 169 -18.35 0.01 -12.21
CA ASN A 169 -18.21 0.44 -10.82
C ASN A 169 -17.30 1.67 -10.64
N VAL A 170 -17.33 2.59 -11.61
CA VAL A 170 -16.61 3.87 -11.55
C VAL A 170 -17.45 4.85 -10.72
N PRO A 171 -16.88 5.53 -9.70
CA PRO A 171 -17.59 6.59 -8.98
C PRO A 171 -18.21 7.61 -9.93
N SER A 172 -19.51 7.93 -9.75
CA SER A 172 -20.24 8.88 -10.60
C SER A 172 -19.69 10.31 -10.50
N SER A 173 -19.09 10.66 -9.34
CA SER A 173 -18.26 11.83 -9.15
C SER A 173 -16.85 11.36 -8.82
N PRO A 174 -15.79 11.88 -9.45
CA PRO A 174 -14.43 11.42 -9.21
C PRO A 174 -14.03 11.51 -7.73
N VAL A 175 -13.53 10.41 -7.18
CA VAL A 175 -12.85 10.36 -5.88
C VAL A 175 -11.37 10.52 -6.14
N THR A 176 -10.86 11.74 -5.97
CA THR A 176 -9.50 12.10 -6.38
C THR A 176 -8.49 11.91 -5.25
N ILE A 177 -7.34 11.36 -5.56
CA ILE A 177 -6.14 11.39 -4.73
C ILE A 177 -5.49 12.76 -4.93
N ILE A 178 -5.48 13.58 -3.89
CA ILE A 178 -4.90 14.93 -3.93
C ILE A 178 -3.38 14.82 -3.86
N SER A 179 -2.88 14.00 -2.92
CA SER A 179 -1.45 13.72 -2.80
C SER A 179 -1.21 12.38 -2.09
N ALA A 180 -0.02 11.80 -2.30
CA ALA A 180 0.51 10.69 -1.53
C ALA A 180 1.93 11.04 -1.07
N LYS A 181 2.13 11.30 0.23
CA LYS A 181 3.40 11.78 0.76
C LYS A 181 3.87 10.91 1.92
N ARG A 182 5.17 10.63 1.97
CA ARG A 182 5.77 10.01 3.15
C ARG A 182 5.54 10.88 4.37
N VAL A 183 5.21 10.23 5.48
CA VAL A 183 5.21 10.87 6.80
C VAL A 183 6.57 10.56 7.41
N GLU A 184 7.34 11.61 7.72
CA GLU A 184 8.59 11.43 8.45
C GLU A 184 8.27 10.91 9.86
N ALA A 185 9.08 9.95 10.34
CA ALA A 185 9.00 9.55 11.74
C ALA A 185 9.29 10.79 12.58
N SER A 186 8.34 11.19 13.45
CA SER A 186 8.61 12.24 14.42
C SER A 186 9.75 11.76 15.31
N GLU A 187 10.87 12.50 15.33
CA GLU A 187 11.91 12.33 16.34
C GLU A 187 11.25 12.65 17.70
N GLU A 188 10.96 11.60 18.49
CA GLU A 188 10.59 11.74 19.91
C GLU A 188 11.85 11.90 20.77
#